data_b76fc46533c31e8e3b1fd7a6588d2a32
#
_entry.id   b76fc46533c31e8e3b1fd7a6588d2a32
#
_cell.length_a   1.000
_cell.length_b   1.000
_cell.length_c   1.000
_cell.angle_alpha   90.00
_cell.angle_beta   90.00
_cell.angle_gamma   90.00
#
_symmetry.space_group_name_H-M   'P 1'
#
loop_
_entity.id
_entity.type
_entity.pdbx_description
1 polymer ?
#
loop_
_entity_poly.entity_id
_entity_poly.type
_entity_poly.pdbx_seq_one_letter_code
_entity_poly.pdbx_strand_id
1 'polypeptide(L)'
;MRHLSFKTQSANEKIVKRDWYLVDATNQTMGRMASRVASILRGKNKPYYTPHFDCGDYVIITNSAKIQMTGTKMITKEYQTFSGYPGGQKIETAKSLLVRRPNVAVERAVKGMLPKNRLGRAMYKKLFVYEGAEHPHTAQQPKELKFDNK
;
A
#
# COMPACT_ATOMS: atom_id res chain seq x y z
N MET A 1 20.41 -40.70 -12.63
CA MET A 1 20.28 -39.37 -13.28
C MET A 1 19.62 -38.42 -12.29
N ARG A 2 20.28 -37.35 -11.92
CA ARG A 2 19.66 -36.29 -11.08
C ARG A 2 18.76 -35.45 -11.99
N HIS A 3 17.44 -35.51 -11.79
CA HIS A 3 16.51 -34.62 -12.47
C HIS A 3 16.72 -33.22 -11.95
N LEU A 4 17.29 -32.35 -12.76
CA LEU A 4 17.55 -30.93 -12.47
C LEU A 4 16.29 -30.04 -12.60
N SER A 5 15.11 -30.64 -12.85
CA SER A 5 13.86 -29.88 -12.93
C SER A 5 13.24 -29.72 -11.55
N PHE A 6 13.32 -28.50 -11.01
CA PHE A 6 12.59 -28.14 -9.81
C PHE A 6 11.12 -27.91 -10.15
N LYS A 7 10.22 -28.60 -9.47
CA LYS A 7 8.78 -28.39 -9.62
C LYS A 7 8.44 -27.02 -9.05
N THR A 8 7.99 -26.11 -9.90
CA THR A 8 7.52 -24.78 -9.48
C THR A 8 6.28 -24.92 -8.60
N GLN A 9 6.32 -24.39 -7.39
CA GLN A 9 5.17 -24.37 -6.50
C GLN A 9 4.24 -23.23 -6.90
N SER A 10 2.99 -23.55 -7.23
CA SER A 10 1.94 -22.56 -7.40
C SER A 10 1.28 -22.28 -6.06
N ALA A 11 1.02 -20.98 -5.78
CA ALA A 11 0.38 -20.58 -4.54
C ALA A 11 -1.07 -21.08 -4.49
N ASN A 12 -1.44 -21.64 -3.35
CA ASN A 12 -2.80 -22.06 -3.03
C ASN A 12 -3.10 -21.63 -1.59
N GLU A 13 -4.37 -21.66 -1.20
CA GLU A 13 -4.84 -21.23 0.12
C GLU A 13 -4.13 -21.95 1.29
N LYS A 14 -3.75 -23.23 1.09
CA LYS A 14 -3.05 -24.04 2.10
C LYS A 14 -1.58 -23.67 2.29
N ILE A 15 -0.95 -23.09 1.27
CA ILE A 15 0.49 -22.75 1.25
C ILE A 15 0.72 -21.31 1.70
N VAL A 16 -0.22 -20.41 1.39
CA VAL A 16 -0.04 -18.99 1.62
C VAL A 16 -0.21 -18.66 3.10
N LYS A 17 0.88 -18.23 3.72
CA LYS A 17 0.88 -17.63 5.06
C LYS A 17 0.84 -16.12 4.90
N ARG A 18 -0.01 -15.45 5.69
CA ARG A 18 -0.16 -13.99 5.69
C ARG A 18 0.32 -13.43 7.01
N ASP A 19 1.31 -12.57 6.93
CA ASP A 19 1.86 -11.83 8.08
C ASP A 19 1.26 -10.43 8.16
N TRP A 20 1.40 -9.81 9.34
CA TRP A 20 1.03 -8.43 9.57
C TRP A 20 2.27 -7.57 9.71
N TYR A 21 2.32 -6.46 9.00
CA TYR A 21 3.44 -5.53 9.02
C TYR A 21 2.98 -4.14 9.42
N LEU A 22 3.79 -3.50 10.27
CA LEU A 22 3.62 -2.12 10.70
C LEU A 22 4.69 -1.26 10.02
N VAL A 23 4.28 -0.16 9.39
CA VAL A 23 5.14 0.80 8.71
C VAL A 23 4.87 2.18 9.29
N ASP A 24 5.90 2.84 9.81
CA ASP A 24 5.81 4.23 10.20
C ASP A 24 6.08 5.14 8.99
N ALA A 25 5.12 6.01 8.67
CA ALA A 25 5.21 6.96 7.56
C ALA A 25 5.95 8.26 7.91
N THR A 26 6.39 8.43 9.16
CA THR A 26 7.07 9.65 9.62
C THR A 26 8.31 9.91 8.77
N ASN A 27 8.36 11.09 8.15
CA ASN A 27 9.46 11.54 7.28
C ASN A 27 9.75 10.63 6.07
N GLN A 28 8.86 9.68 5.76
CA GLN A 28 9.00 8.82 4.60
C GLN A 28 8.54 9.53 3.31
N THR A 29 9.26 9.30 2.22
CA THR A 29 8.81 9.77 0.90
C THR A 29 7.63 8.94 0.42
N MET A 30 6.46 9.57 0.21
CA MET A 30 5.21 8.90 -0.14
C MET A 30 5.36 7.88 -1.27
N GLY A 31 5.99 8.27 -2.39
CA GLY A 31 6.11 7.38 -3.56
C GLY A 31 6.98 6.15 -3.30
N ARG A 32 8.10 6.31 -2.63
CA ARG A 32 9.02 5.22 -2.29
C ARG A 32 8.39 4.25 -1.29
N MET A 33 7.76 4.77 -0.24
CA MET A 33 7.02 3.97 0.72
C MET A 33 5.87 3.21 0.03
N ALA A 34 5.04 3.89 -0.77
CA ALA A 34 3.90 3.29 -1.44
C ALA A 34 4.30 2.14 -2.39
N SER A 35 5.43 2.25 -3.11
CA SER A 35 5.91 1.20 -4.00
C SER A 35 6.34 -0.07 -3.23
N ARG A 36 7.01 0.09 -2.09
CA ARG A 36 7.40 -1.03 -1.22
C ARG A 36 6.18 -1.69 -0.58
N VAL A 37 5.25 -0.89 -0.06
CA VAL A 37 3.97 -1.37 0.50
C VAL A 37 3.17 -2.13 -0.56
N ALA A 38 3.04 -1.61 -1.78
CA ALA A 38 2.34 -2.29 -2.87
C ALA A 38 3.00 -3.63 -3.24
N SER A 39 4.33 -3.74 -3.18
CA SER A 39 5.07 -4.99 -3.39
C SER A 39 4.73 -6.05 -2.32
N ILE A 40 4.62 -5.64 -1.04
CA ILE A 40 4.25 -6.51 0.09
C ILE A 40 2.79 -6.95 -0.03
N LEU A 41 1.87 -6.02 -0.29
CA LEU A 41 0.44 -6.31 -0.49
C LEU A 41 0.18 -7.26 -1.65
N ARG A 42 1.04 -7.22 -2.68
CA ARG A 42 1.00 -8.16 -3.81
C ARG A 42 1.67 -9.48 -3.49
N GLY A 43 2.58 -9.52 -2.51
CA GLY A 43 3.33 -10.71 -2.11
C GLY A 43 4.56 -11.00 -2.96
N LYS A 44 5.12 -9.99 -3.64
CA LYS A 44 6.32 -10.15 -4.49
C LYS A 44 7.58 -10.54 -3.74
N ASN A 45 7.60 -10.35 -2.43
CA ASN A 45 8.68 -10.74 -1.53
C ASN A 45 8.70 -12.23 -1.20
N LYS A 46 7.65 -12.98 -1.61
CA LYS A 46 7.53 -14.40 -1.27
C LYS A 46 8.02 -15.30 -2.41
N PRO A 47 8.76 -16.39 -2.12
CA PRO A 47 9.31 -17.27 -3.16
C PRO A 47 8.24 -18.00 -3.97
N TYR A 48 7.05 -18.23 -3.38
CA TYR A 48 5.90 -18.86 -4.03
C TYR A 48 4.93 -17.88 -4.68
N TYR A 49 5.38 -16.63 -4.93
CA TYR A 49 4.54 -15.62 -5.56
C TYR A 49 3.96 -16.10 -6.89
N THR A 50 2.64 -16.00 -7.03
CA THR A 50 1.90 -16.35 -8.25
C THR A 50 0.98 -15.19 -8.64
N PRO A 51 1.00 -14.72 -9.91
CA PRO A 51 0.26 -13.52 -10.32
C PRO A 51 -1.26 -13.63 -10.21
N HIS A 52 -1.80 -14.83 -10.33
CA HIS A 52 -3.25 -15.10 -10.31
C HIS A 52 -3.80 -15.35 -8.89
N PHE A 53 -2.93 -15.46 -7.88
CA PHE A 53 -3.33 -15.72 -6.50
C PHE A 53 -2.92 -14.59 -5.55
N ASP A 54 -3.72 -14.35 -4.52
CA ASP A 54 -3.43 -13.34 -3.49
C ASP A 54 -2.45 -13.88 -2.44
N CYS A 55 -1.15 -13.67 -2.70
CA CYS A 55 -0.06 -14.08 -1.82
C CYS A 55 0.36 -13.02 -0.79
N GLY A 56 -0.22 -11.83 -0.86
CA GLY A 56 0.26 -10.67 -0.10
C GLY A 56 -0.13 -10.69 1.38
N ASP A 57 0.59 -9.86 2.13
CA ASP A 57 0.47 -9.69 3.56
C ASP A 57 -0.43 -8.50 3.92
N TYR A 58 -0.77 -8.37 5.20
CA TYR A 58 -1.48 -7.21 5.74
C TYR A 58 -0.47 -6.11 6.08
N VAL A 59 -0.79 -4.87 5.73
CA VAL A 59 0.09 -3.73 6.03
C VAL A 59 -0.70 -2.64 6.75
N ILE A 60 -0.18 -2.22 7.88
CA ILE A 60 -0.66 -1.10 8.68
C ILE A 60 0.32 0.05 8.49
N ILE A 61 -0.17 1.21 8.11
CA ILE A 61 0.62 2.44 7.99
C ILE A 61 0.15 3.40 9.08
N THR A 62 1.07 3.85 9.91
CA THR A 62 0.83 4.85 10.96
C THR A 62 1.46 6.19 10.61
N ASN A 63 1.05 7.25 11.29
CA ASN A 63 1.58 8.62 11.11
C ASN A 63 1.46 9.16 9.67
N SER A 64 0.38 8.83 8.96
CA SER A 64 0.20 9.26 7.56
C SER A 64 0.19 10.79 7.39
N ALA A 65 -0.15 11.55 8.43
CA ALA A 65 -0.09 13.01 8.43
C ALA A 65 1.35 13.57 8.31
N LYS A 66 2.36 12.80 8.74
CA LYS A 66 3.77 13.22 8.75
C LYS A 66 4.55 12.77 7.51
N ILE A 67 3.84 12.29 6.47
CA ILE A 67 4.45 11.82 5.23
C ILE A 67 4.99 12.98 4.41
N GLN A 68 6.09 12.75 3.68
CA GLN A 68 6.73 13.76 2.87
C GLN A 68 6.50 13.55 1.36
N MET A 69 6.36 14.64 0.64
CA MET A 69 6.42 14.71 -0.81
C MET A 69 7.61 15.56 -1.23
N THR A 70 8.43 15.05 -2.15
CA THR A 70 9.62 15.74 -2.63
C THR A 70 9.31 16.79 -3.70
N GLY A 71 10.12 17.83 -3.76
CA GLY A 71 10.00 18.93 -4.74
C GLY A 71 8.72 19.75 -4.54
N THR A 72 8.20 20.28 -5.61
CA THR A 72 7.02 21.16 -5.63
C THR A 72 5.67 20.41 -5.57
N LYS A 73 5.67 19.08 -5.41
CA LYS A 73 4.46 18.22 -5.48
C LYS A 73 3.37 18.59 -4.48
N MET A 74 3.74 19.16 -3.33
CA MET A 74 2.75 19.62 -2.36
C MET A 74 1.82 20.70 -2.92
N ILE A 75 2.33 21.52 -3.85
CA ILE A 75 1.59 22.65 -4.45
C ILE A 75 1.03 22.25 -5.82
N THR A 76 1.85 21.59 -6.66
CA THR A 76 1.52 21.33 -8.06
C THR A 76 0.72 20.06 -8.29
N LYS A 77 0.77 19.08 -7.35
CA LYS A 77 0.04 17.84 -7.52
C LYS A 77 -1.43 18.01 -7.21
N GLU A 78 -2.27 17.71 -8.19
CA GLU A 78 -3.72 17.76 -8.08
C GLU A 78 -4.34 16.37 -8.00
N TYR A 79 -5.37 16.26 -7.18
CA TYR A 79 -6.23 15.10 -7.08
C TYR A 79 -7.61 15.45 -7.61
N GLN A 80 -7.97 14.84 -8.71
CA GLN A 80 -9.26 15.05 -9.35
C GLN A 80 -10.25 13.99 -8.90
N THR A 81 -11.48 14.41 -8.63
CA THR A 81 -12.63 13.54 -8.35
C THR A 81 -13.80 14.01 -9.16
N PHE A 82 -14.65 13.08 -9.60
CA PHE A 82 -15.80 13.36 -10.41
C PHE A 82 -17.03 12.63 -9.83
N SER A 83 -18.14 13.33 -9.65
CA SER A 83 -19.35 12.77 -9.06
C SER A 83 -20.27 12.06 -10.07
N GLY A 84 -20.00 12.19 -11.38
CA GLY A 84 -20.85 11.65 -12.44
C GLY A 84 -21.90 12.62 -12.97
N TYR A 85 -22.05 13.80 -12.38
CA TYR A 85 -23.00 14.82 -12.82
C TYR A 85 -22.31 15.98 -13.56
N PRO A 86 -23.01 16.69 -14.46
CA PRO A 86 -22.48 17.91 -15.10
C PRO A 86 -21.95 18.88 -14.04
N GLY A 87 -20.74 19.43 -14.24
CA GLY A 87 -20.10 20.32 -13.28
C GLY A 87 -19.56 19.63 -12.01
N GLY A 88 -19.68 18.30 -11.88
CA GLY A 88 -19.30 17.55 -10.69
C GLY A 88 -17.79 17.26 -10.52
N GLN A 89 -16.93 17.83 -11.35
CA GLN A 89 -15.48 17.71 -11.20
C GLN A 89 -15.00 18.57 -10.02
N LYS A 90 -14.25 17.95 -9.11
CA LYS A 90 -13.57 18.62 -8.00
C LYS A 90 -12.08 18.38 -8.12
N ILE A 91 -11.31 19.46 -8.05
CA ILE A 91 -9.84 19.45 -8.08
C ILE A 91 -9.35 19.92 -6.72
N GLU A 92 -8.46 19.18 -6.12
CA GLU A 92 -7.88 19.47 -4.80
C GLU A 92 -6.36 19.31 -4.86
N THR A 93 -5.59 20.27 -4.31
CA THR A 93 -4.13 20.17 -4.25
C THR A 93 -3.69 19.14 -3.21
N ALA A 94 -2.49 18.59 -3.36
CA ALA A 94 -1.93 17.62 -2.42
C ALA A 94 -1.84 18.20 -0.99
N LYS A 95 -1.49 19.49 -0.86
CA LYS A 95 -1.43 20.18 0.42
C LYS A 95 -2.80 20.19 1.10
N SER A 96 -3.85 20.59 0.41
CA SER A 96 -5.22 20.65 0.95
C SER A 96 -5.72 19.25 1.34
N LEU A 97 -5.46 18.23 0.49
CA LEU A 97 -5.86 16.86 0.77
C LEU A 97 -5.15 16.29 2.02
N LEU A 98 -3.84 16.54 2.19
CA LEU A 98 -3.08 16.05 3.35
C LEU A 98 -3.53 16.70 4.66
N VAL A 99 -3.94 17.97 4.64
CA VAL A 99 -4.49 18.64 5.84
C VAL A 99 -5.87 18.07 6.18
N ARG A 100 -6.71 17.85 5.19
CA ARG A 100 -8.09 17.43 5.41
C ARG A 100 -8.23 15.92 5.66
N ARG A 101 -7.51 15.10 4.90
CA ARG A 101 -7.58 13.62 4.96
C ARG A 101 -6.25 13.00 4.55
N PRO A 102 -5.24 12.96 5.42
CA PRO A 102 -3.90 12.45 5.08
C PRO A 102 -3.93 10.99 4.65
N ASN A 103 -4.80 10.17 5.25
CA ASN A 103 -4.94 8.75 4.91
C ASN A 103 -5.27 8.53 3.43
N VAL A 104 -6.20 9.34 2.89
CA VAL A 104 -6.67 9.20 1.50
C VAL A 104 -5.53 9.44 0.48
N ALA A 105 -4.58 10.33 0.78
CA ALA A 105 -3.44 10.57 -0.10
C ALA A 105 -2.55 9.33 -0.22
N VAL A 106 -2.27 8.67 0.90
CA VAL A 106 -1.48 7.42 0.97
C VAL A 106 -2.24 6.26 0.31
N GLU A 107 -3.51 6.11 0.64
CA GLU A 107 -4.37 5.08 0.06
C GLU A 107 -4.45 5.17 -1.47
N ARG A 108 -4.63 6.38 -2.02
CA ARG A 108 -4.65 6.61 -3.48
C ARG A 108 -3.31 6.27 -4.11
N ALA A 109 -2.18 6.61 -3.45
CA ALA A 109 -0.85 6.29 -3.95
C ALA A 109 -0.65 4.77 -4.05
N VAL A 110 -0.95 4.01 -2.99
CA VAL A 110 -0.83 2.56 -2.98
C VAL A 110 -1.83 1.90 -3.94
N LYS A 111 -3.10 2.33 -3.95
CA LYS A 111 -4.13 1.80 -4.84
C LYS A 111 -3.77 1.96 -6.31
N GLY A 112 -3.13 3.10 -6.68
CA GLY A 112 -2.64 3.34 -8.04
C GLY A 112 -1.52 2.40 -8.48
N MET A 113 -0.76 1.82 -7.53
CA MET A 113 0.34 0.88 -7.78
C MET A 113 -0.10 -0.60 -7.75
N LEU A 114 -1.31 -0.89 -7.30
CA LEU A 114 -1.89 -2.22 -7.33
C LEU A 114 -2.57 -2.51 -8.67
N PRO A 115 -2.73 -3.79 -9.06
CA PRO A 115 -3.46 -4.16 -10.27
C PRO A 115 -4.90 -3.65 -10.26
N LYS A 116 -5.40 -3.18 -11.43
CA LYS A 116 -6.76 -2.64 -11.58
C LYS A 116 -7.79 -3.73 -11.90
N ASN A 117 -7.77 -4.84 -11.16
CA ASN A 117 -8.66 -5.99 -11.36
C ASN A 117 -9.33 -6.43 -10.04
N ARG A 118 -10.10 -7.52 -10.07
CA ARG A 118 -10.77 -8.07 -8.87
C ARG A 118 -9.76 -8.45 -7.79
N LEU A 119 -8.63 -9.06 -8.18
CA LEU A 119 -7.54 -9.46 -7.29
C LEU A 119 -6.89 -8.23 -6.62
N GLY A 120 -6.61 -7.17 -7.39
CA GLY A 120 -6.07 -5.91 -6.83
C GLY A 120 -7.01 -5.24 -5.81
N ARG A 121 -8.34 -5.36 -6.00
CA ARG A 121 -9.29 -4.89 -4.98
C ARG A 121 -9.25 -5.73 -3.70
N ALA A 122 -9.03 -7.04 -3.80
CA ALA A 122 -8.84 -7.91 -2.64
C ALA A 122 -7.52 -7.58 -1.91
N MET A 123 -6.43 -7.36 -2.65
CA MET A 123 -5.15 -6.92 -2.07
C MET A 123 -5.27 -5.58 -1.34
N TYR A 124 -6.00 -4.62 -1.90
CA TYR A 124 -6.22 -3.30 -1.31
C TYR A 124 -6.95 -3.37 0.04
N LYS A 125 -7.84 -4.32 0.26
CA LYS A 125 -8.54 -4.53 1.54
C LYS A 125 -7.61 -4.91 2.70
N LYS A 126 -6.37 -5.30 2.41
CA LYS A 126 -5.34 -5.63 3.40
C LYS A 126 -4.48 -4.43 3.81
N LEU A 127 -4.76 -3.25 3.26
CA LEU A 127 -4.11 -2.00 3.63
C LEU A 127 -4.95 -1.27 4.66
N PHE A 128 -4.32 -0.89 5.77
CA PHE A 128 -4.88 -0.08 6.83
C PHE A 128 -4.01 1.16 7.00
N VAL A 129 -4.60 2.34 6.98
CA VAL A 129 -3.87 3.62 7.08
C VAL A 129 -4.45 4.44 8.21
N TYR A 130 -3.58 4.87 9.12
CA TYR A 130 -3.92 5.67 10.28
C TYR A 130 -3.17 6.99 10.27
N GLU A 131 -3.85 8.04 10.72
CA GLU A 131 -3.32 9.39 10.76
C GLU A 131 -2.26 9.55 11.87
N GLY A 132 -2.55 9.00 13.05
CA GLY A 132 -1.67 9.01 14.22
C GLY A 132 -0.83 7.74 14.35
N ALA A 133 -0.21 7.61 15.53
CA ALA A 133 0.60 6.45 15.88
C ALA A 133 -0.25 5.25 16.36
N GLU A 134 -1.46 5.51 16.86
CA GLU A 134 -2.32 4.49 17.42
C GLU A 134 -3.08 3.71 16.34
N HIS A 135 -3.20 2.40 16.54
CA HIS A 135 -3.95 1.50 15.66
C HIS A 135 -4.66 0.39 16.47
N PRO A 136 -5.84 -0.10 16.04
CA PRO A 136 -6.61 -1.12 16.78
C PRO A 136 -6.08 -2.56 16.60
N HIS A 137 -5.01 -2.77 15.83
CA HIS A 137 -4.51 -4.10 15.43
C HIS A 137 -3.38 -4.64 16.32
N THR A 138 -3.39 -4.35 17.62
CA THR A 138 -2.36 -4.83 18.57
C THR A 138 -2.43 -6.35 18.77
N ALA A 139 -3.63 -6.91 18.73
CA ALA A 139 -3.86 -8.36 18.89
C ALA A 139 -3.19 -9.20 17.77
N GLN A 140 -2.99 -8.64 16.58
CA GLN A 140 -2.33 -9.29 15.44
C GLN A 140 -0.80 -9.30 15.54
N GLN A 141 -0.22 -8.63 16.53
CA GLN A 141 1.24 -8.54 16.74
C GLN A 141 2.01 -8.18 15.45
N PRO A 142 1.75 -7.03 14.83
CA PRO A 142 2.36 -6.68 13.56
C PRO A 142 3.87 -6.50 13.71
N LYS A 143 4.64 -7.00 12.74
CA LYS A 143 6.09 -6.87 12.68
C LYS A 143 6.46 -5.49 12.14
N GLU A 144 7.30 -4.74 12.81
CA GLU A 144 7.78 -3.46 12.32
C GLU A 144 8.67 -3.63 11.08
N LEU A 145 8.38 -2.85 10.05
CA LEU A 145 9.20 -2.73 8.84
C LEU A 145 9.76 -1.32 8.73
N LYS A 146 11.08 -1.22 8.82
CA LYS A 146 11.81 0.03 8.56
C LYS A 146 12.23 0.08 7.09
N PHE A 147 11.87 1.16 6.42
CA PHE A 147 12.31 1.41 5.05
C PHE A 147 13.44 2.43 5.06
N ASP A 148 14.60 2.06 4.53
CA ASP A 148 15.71 2.99 4.37
C ASP A 148 15.33 4.05 3.33
N ASN A 149 15.48 5.31 3.71
CA ASN A 149 15.25 6.48 2.86
C ASN A 149 16.47 6.76 1.95
N LYS A 150 16.98 5.73 1.24
CA LYS A 150 18.03 5.96 0.23
C LYS A 150 17.47 6.43 -1.09
#